data_c50bdb66f7f710f52053ac756a3e2898
#
_entry.id   c50bdb66f7f710f52053ac756a3e2898
#
_cell.length_a   1.000
_cell.length_b   1.000
_cell.length_c   1.000
_cell.angle_alpha   90.00
_cell.angle_beta   90.00
_cell.angle_gamma   90.00
#
_symmetry.space_group_name_H-M   'P 1'
#
loop_
_entity.id
_entity.type
_entity.pdbx_description
1 polymer ?
#
loop_
_entity_poly.entity_id
_entity_poly.type
_entity_poly.pdbx_seq_one_letter_code
_entity_poly.pdbx_strand_id
1 'polypeptide(L)'
;NFIIFREKKVIMRKAIVYVRNNRAGVLTEISLTEYYFEYDDNYKGDSVPLTMPTSQRKYSYNSFPPFFDGLLPEGLMLEGLLKNTSIKPNCYFSQLLAVGSNLVGAVTVKLLKED
;
A
#
# COMPACT_ATOMS: atom_id res chain seq x y z
N ASN A 1 -22.54 4.76 23.62
CA ASN A 1 -21.51 5.16 24.22
C ASN A 1 -20.36 4.29 23.98
N PHE A 2 -20.10 3.31 24.73
CA PHE A 2 -18.96 2.51 24.36
C PHE A 2 -19.17 1.78 23.04
N ILE A 3 -20.39 1.62 22.63
CA ILE A 3 -20.66 1.12 21.29
C ILE A 3 -20.04 2.03 20.25
N ILE A 4 -20.10 3.33 20.48
CA ILE A 4 -19.50 4.30 19.60
C ILE A 4 -18.00 4.08 19.52
N PHE A 5 -17.36 3.74 20.62
CA PHE A 5 -15.93 3.48 20.61
C PHE A 5 -15.58 2.30 19.73
N ARG A 6 -16.38 1.25 19.78
CA ARG A 6 -16.12 0.10 18.90
C ARG A 6 -16.25 0.48 17.44
N GLU A 7 -17.23 1.32 17.14
CA GLU A 7 -17.44 1.75 15.78
C GLU A 7 -16.30 2.63 15.29
N LYS A 8 -15.62 3.30 16.20
CA LYS A 8 -14.50 4.14 15.84
C LYS A 8 -13.18 3.41 15.84
N LYS A 9 -13.20 2.14 16.17
CA LYS A 9 -11.98 1.36 16.13
C LYS A 9 -11.47 1.33 14.68
N VAL A 10 -10.29 1.87 14.49
CA VAL A 10 -9.68 1.92 13.17
C VAL A 10 -8.95 0.61 12.94
N ILE A 11 -9.27 -0.05 11.84
CA ILE A 11 -8.56 -1.26 11.45
C ILE A 11 -7.57 -0.85 10.38
N MET A 12 -6.30 -0.74 10.78
CA MET A 12 -5.25 -0.39 9.84
C MET A 12 -4.84 -1.62 9.05
N ARG A 13 -4.74 -1.44 7.76
CA ARG A 13 -4.27 -2.51 6.89
C ARG A 13 -2.82 -2.25 6.54
N LYS A 14 -2.06 -3.33 6.43
CA LYS A 14 -0.65 -3.24 6.09
C LYS A 14 -0.36 -4.09 4.87
N ALA A 15 0.53 -3.61 4.04
CA ALA A 15 0.96 -4.31 2.84
C ALA A 15 2.47 -4.45 2.87
N ILE A 16 2.97 -5.66 2.63
CA ILE A 16 4.40 -5.89 2.51
C ILE A 16 4.82 -5.47 1.11
N VAL A 17 5.87 -4.68 1.02
CA VAL A 17 6.43 -4.22 -0.24
C VAL A 17 7.72 -4.96 -0.50
N TYR A 18 7.81 -5.57 -1.67
CA TYR A 18 8.99 -6.32 -2.09
C TYR A 18 9.69 -5.61 -3.24
N VAL A 19 11.01 -5.68 -3.25
CA VAL A 19 11.81 -5.24 -4.39
C VAL A 19 12.57 -6.47 -4.88
N ARG A 20 12.32 -6.88 -6.12
CA ARG A 20 12.91 -8.08 -6.72
C ARG A 20 12.76 -9.29 -5.80
N ASN A 21 11.55 -9.43 -5.25
CA ASN A 21 11.16 -10.55 -4.37
C ASN A 21 11.83 -10.53 -2.99
N ASN A 22 12.54 -9.45 -2.65
CA ASN A 22 13.09 -9.30 -1.31
C ASN A 22 12.21 -8.32 -0.53
N ARG A 23 11.84 -8.72 0.68
CA ARG A 23 10.99 -7.87 1.51
C ARG A 23 11.71 -6.58 1.85
N ALA A 24 11.14 -5.44 1.46
CA ALA A 24 11.77 -4.13 1.65
C ALA A 24 11.16 -3.35 2.80
N GLY A 25 9.85 -3.43 2.96
CA GLY A 25 9.20 -2.67 4.01
C GLY A 25 7.70 -2.88 4.02
N VAL A 26 7.01 -2.04 4.78
CA VAL A 26 5.56 -2.17 4.98
C VAL A 26 4.89 -0.83 4.75
N LEU A 27 3.87 -0.84 3.91
CA LEU A 27 3.00 0.31 3.70
C LEU A 27 1.76 0.12 4.55
N THR A 28 1.46 1.09 5.41
CA THR A 28 0.32 1.05 6.30
C THR A 28 -0.73 2.06 5.86
N GLU A 29 -1.98 1.60 5.74
CA GLU A 29 -3.11 2.48 5.52
C GLU A 29 -3.66 2.86 6.89
N ILE A 30 -3.46 4.12 7.30
CA ILE A 30 -3.98 4.60 8.57
C ILE A 30 -5.43 5.03 8.39
N SER A 31 -5.71 5.70 7.27
CA SER A 31 -7.06 6.09 6.88
C SER A 31 -7.08 6.26 5.37
N LEU A 32 -8.17 6.70 4.81
CA LEU A 32 -8.24 6.96 3.37
C LEU A 32 -7.34 8.10 2.94
N THR A 33 -6.92 8.94 3.88
CA THR A 33 -6.09 10.10 3.58
C THR A 33 -4.75 10.10 4.30
N GLU A 34 -4.44 9.05 5.04
CA GLU A 34 -3.17 8.97 5.75
C GLU A 34 -2.51 7.63 5.52
N TYR A 35 -1.25 7.66 5.16
CA TYR A 35 -0.47 6.45 4.86
C TYR A 35 0.93 6.59 5.43
N TYR A 36 1.55 5.46 5.69
CA TYR A 36 2.86 5.42 6.30
C TYR A 36 3.65 4.28 5.70
N PHE A 37 4.88 4.56 5.28
CA PHE A 37 5.77 3.53 4.78
C PHE A 37 7.02 3.46 5.63
N GLU A 38 7.43 2.25 5.98
CA GLU A 38 8.64 2.04 6.76
C GLU A 38 9.44 0.91 6.14
N TYR A 39 10.72 1.18 5.85
CA TYR A 39 11.63 0.11 5.43
C TYR A 39 11.90 -0.82 6.59
N ASP A 40 12.06 -2.12 6.31
CA ASP A 40 12.47 -3.09 7.31
C ASP A 40 13.86 -2.74 7.81
N ASP A 41 14.11 -2.98 9.10
CA ASP A 41 15.37 -2.59 9.73
C ASP A 41 16.59 -3.16 9.03
N ASN A 42 16.47 -4.37 8.51
CA ASN A 42 17.60 -5.05 7.89
C ASN A 42 17.66 -4.90 6.37
N TYR A 43 16.73 -4.14 5.79
CA TYR A 43 16.72 -4.01 4.34
C TYR A 43 17.86 -3.12 3.86
N LYS A 44 18.69 -3.65 2.97
CA LYS A 44 19.84 -2.94 2.41
C LYS A 44 19.85 -2.93 0.89
N GLY A 45 18.74 -3.31 0.27
CA GLY A 45 18.64 -3.33 -1.18
C GLY A 45 18.34 -1.96 -1.76
N ASP A 46 17.90 -1.97 -3.01
CA ASP A 46 17.54 -0.74 -3.71
C ASP A 46 16.35 -0.07 -3.06
N SER A 47 16.30 1.26 -3.16
CA SER A 47 15.12 2.02 -2.74
C SER A 47 13.91 1.55 -3.53
N VAL A 48 12.72 1.60 -2.89
CA VAL A 48 11.48 1.26 -3.59
C VAL A 48 11.34 2.21 -4.77
N PRO A 49 11.20 3.54 -4.59
CA PRO A 49 11.53 4.49 -5.65
C PRO A 49 12.74 5.31 -5.23
N LEU A 50 13.35 6.00 -6.20
CA LEU A 50 14.47 6.88 -5.89
C LEU A 50 14.07 8.03 -4.96
N THR A 51 12.80 8.41 -4.98
CA THR A 51 12.30 9.49 -4.14
C THR A 51 12.11 9.08 -2.68
N MET A 52 12.28 7.79 -2.39
CA MET A 52 12.20 7.27 -1.02
C MET A 52 13.48 6.51 -0.69
N PRO A 53 14.63 7.21 -0.60
CA PRO A 53 15.90 6.53 -0.36
C PRO A 53 15.90 5.79 0.97
N THR A 54 16.63 4.68 1.01
CA THR A 54 16.70 3.83 2.21
C THR A 54 17.46 4.49 3.36
N SER A 55 18.14 5.60 3.10
CA SER A 55 18.81 6.36 4.16
C SER A 55 17.80 6.96 5.14
N GLN A 56 16.59 7.24 4.67
CA GLN A 56 15.47 7.57 5.54
C GLN A 56 14.59 6.34 5.61
N ARG A 57 14.26 5.90 6.82
CA ARG A 57 13.56 4.63 6.98
C ARG A 57 12.05 4.77 7.05
N LYS A 58 11.53 5.96 7.38
CA LYS A 58 10.11 6.18 7.62
C LYS A 58 9.60 7.34 6.80
N TYR A 59 8.41 7.15 6.21
CA TYR A 59 7.78 8.15 5.34
C TYR A 59 6.30 8.24 5.68
N SER A 60 5.80 9.46 5.89
CA SER A 60 4.40 9.73 6.16
C SER A 60 3.78 10.52 5.02
N TYR A 61 2.53 10.19 4.69
CA TYR A 61 1.83 10.81 3.56
C TYR A 61 0.43 11.20 3.96
N ASN A 62 -0.02 12.36 3.48
CA ASN A 62 -1.37 12.86 3.71
C ASN A 62 -2.32 12.51 2.58
N SER A 63 -1.87 11.71 1.65
CA SER A 63 -2.68 11.20 0.55
C SER A 63 -2.03 9.89 0.12
N PHE A 64 -2.65 9.18 -0.82
CA PHE A 64 -2.07 7.93 -1.26
C PHE A 64 -0.68 8.22 -1.85
N PRO A 65 0.38 7.48 -1.41
CA PRO A 65 1.75 7.84 -1.80
C PRO A 65 1.93 7.85 -3.30
N PRO A 66 2.55 8.88 -3.86
CA PRO A 66 2.64 9.04 -5.32
C PRO A 66 3.23 7.84 -6.05
N PHE A 67 4.27 7.23 -5.50
CA PHE A 67 4.86 6.08 -6.15
C PHE A 67 3.84 4.94 -6.31
N PHE A 68 3.13 4.64 -5.25
CA PHE A 68 2.15 3.54 -5.28
C PHE A 68 0.94 3.92 -6.12
N ASP A 69 0.56 5.19 -6.13
CA ASP A 69 -0.51 5.66 -6.99
C ASP A 69 -0.19 5.38 -8.46
N GLY A 70 1.07 5.56 -8.83
CA GLY A 70 1.51 5.29 -10.19
C GLY A 70 1.46 3.83 -10.60
N LEU A 71 1.30 2.92 -9.64
CA LEU A 71 1.18 1.49 -9.93
C LEU A 71 -0.26 1.03 -10.11
N LEU A 72 -1.23 1.88 -9.81
CA LEU A 72 -2.64 1.52 -9.87
C LEU A 72 -3.12 1.41 -11.30
N PRO A 73 -4.12 0.55 -11.56
CA PRO A 73 -4.68 0.45 -12.90
C PRO A 73 -5.40 1.73 -13.29
N GLU A 74 -5.48 2.00 -14.59
CA GLU A 74 -6.13 3.18 -15.13
C GLU A 74 -7.00 2.78 -16.30
N GLY A 75 -7.91 3.68 -16.69
CA GLY A 75 -8.74 3.50 -17.86
C GLY A 75 -9.57 2.23 -17.82
N LEU A 76 -9.54 1.49 -18.90
CA LEU A 76 -10.35 0.27 -19.00
C LEU A 76 -9.94 -0.80 -17.99
N MET A 77 -8.68 -0.85 -17.61
CA MET A 77 -8.24 -1.82 -16.61
C MET A 77 -8.82 -1.47 -15.25
N LEU A 78 -8.88 -0.20 -14.90
CA LEU A 78 -9.51 0.22 -13.67
C LEU A 78 -11.01 -0.06 -13.70
N GLU A 79 -11.66 0.25 -14.83
CA GLU A 79 -13.09 -0.06 -14.96
C GLU A 79 -13.36 -1.54 -14.76
N GLY A 80 -12.54 -2.38 -15.36
CA GLY A 80 -12.68 -3.82 -15.20
C GLY A 80 -12.51 -4.28 -13.77
N LEU A 81 -11.52 -3.72 -13.08
CA LEU A 81 -11.28 -4.08 -11.68
C LEU A 81 -12.48 -3.69 -10.82
N LEU A 82 -12.97 -2.45 -10.96
CA LEU A 82 -14.08 -1.98 -10.15
C LEU A 82 -15.38 -2.73 -10.45
N LYS A 83 -15.55 -3.13 -11.72
CA LYS A 83 -16.76 -3.86 -12.13
C LYS A 83 -16.77 -5.28 -11.60
N ASN A 84 -15.60 -5.90 -11.53
CA ASN A 84 -15.48 -7.31 -11.14
C ASN A 84 -15.19 -7.53 -9.66
N THR A 85 -15.11 -6.47 -8.89
CA THR A 85 -14.86 -6.55 -7.46
C THR A 85 -15.79 -5.59 -6.73
N SER A 86 -15.76 -5.64 -5.40
CA SER A 86 -16.52 -4.69 -4.59
C SER A 86 -15.68 -3.49 -4.18
N ILE A 87 -14.51 -3.31 -4.80
CA ILE A 87 -13.62 -2.20 -4.45
C ILE A 87 -14.21 -0.89 -4.96
N LYS A 88 -14.23 0.13 -4.10
CA LYS A 88 -14.74 1.44 -4.47
C LYS A 88 -13.66 2.26 -5.15
N PRO A 89 -14.04 3.22 -6.01
CA PRO A 89 -13.06 4.00 -6.78
C PRO A 89 -12.06 4.78 -5.94
N ASN A 90 -12.40 5.15 -4.70
CA ASN A 90 -11.47 5.90 -3.85
C ASN A 90 -10.72 5.01 -2.86
N CYS A 91 -10.86 3.70 -2.96
CA CYS A 91 -10.14 2.78 -2.09
C CYS A 91 -8.84 2.34 -2.76
N TYR A 92 -7.88 3.25 -2.79
CA TYR A 92 -6.62 3.03 -3.52
C TYR A 92 -5.80 1.88 -2.94
N PHE A 93 -5.79 1.76 -1.62
CA PHE A 93 -5.05 0.68 -0.98
C PHE A 93 -5.60 -0.69 -1.40
N SER A 94 -6.92 -0.82 -1.47
CA SER A 94 -7.54 -2.06 -1.93
C SER A 94 -7.20 -2.34 -3.39
N GLN A 95 -7.18 -1.30 -4.22
CA GLN A 95 -6.79 -1.45 -5.62
C GLN A 95 -5.34 -1.95 -5.73
N LEU A 96 -4.45 -1.37 -4.92
CA LEU A 96 -3.05 -1.78 -4.92
C LEU A 96 -2.92 -3.25 -4.51
N LEU A 97 -3.63 -3.67 -3.46
CA LEU A 97 -3.57 -5.06 -3.02
C LEU A 97 -4.09 -6.00 -4.10
N ALA A 98 -5.12 -5.58 -4.84
CA ALA A 98 -5.72 -6.43 -5.87
C ALA A 98 -4.75 -6.71 -7.02
N VAL A 99 -3.89 -5.75 -7.37
CA VAL A 99 -2.95 -5.90 -8.48
C VAL A 99 -1.52 -6.16 -8.04
N GLY A 100 -1.28 -6.16 -6.73
CA GLY A 100 0.07 -6.10 -6.18
C GLY A 100 1.04 -7.19 -6.62
N SER A 101 0.55 -8.40 -6.89
CA SER A 101 1.42 -9.50 -7.31
C SER A 101 1.65 -9.53 -8.82
N ASN A 102 0.89 -8.73 -9.56
CA ASN A 102 0.94 -8.72 -11.03
C ASN A 102 1.51 -7.42 -11.59
N LEU A 103 2.20 -6.66 -10.76
CA LEU A 103 2.77 -5.39 -11.20
C LEU A 103 3.95 -5.62 -12.13
N VAL A 104 4.09 -4.71 -13.09
CA VAL A 104 5.23 -4.71 -14.00
C VAL A 104 6.37 -3.99 -13.30
N GLY A 105 7.57 -4.58 -13.32
CA GLY A 105 8.74 -3.99 -12.73
C GLY A 105 9.20 -4.75 -11.50
N ALA A 106 10.09 -4.13 -10.72
CA ALA A 106 10.76 -4.80 -9.61
C ALA A 106 9.91 -4.86 -8.33
N VAL A 107 8.92 -3.98 -8.21
CA VAL A 107 8.16 -3.84 -6.97
C VAL A 107 6.88 -4.65 -7.01
N THR A 108 6.64 -5.43 -5.97
CA THR A 108 5.36 -6.13 -5.78
C THR A 108 4.86 -5.85 -4.37
N VAL A 109 3.55 -6.07 -4.16
CA VAL A 109 2.88 -5.74 -2.90
C VAL A 109 1.97 -6.88 -2.52
N LYS A 110 1.95 -7.22 -1.24
CA LYS A 110 1.12 -8.30 -0.73
C LYS A 110 0.54 -7.92 0.62
N LEU A 111 -0.73 -8.27 0.85
CA LEU A 111 -1.36 -7.99 2.15
C LEU A 111 -0.59 -8.68 3.27
N LEU A 112 -0.29 -7.92 4.32
CA LEU A 112 0.29 -8.47 5.53
C LEU A 112 -0.86 -8.94 6.41
N LYS A 113 -0.92 -10.24 6.65
CA LYS A 113 -1.95 -10.80 7.51
C LYS A 113 -1.37 -10.94 8.92
N GLU A 114 -2.09 -10.38 9.87
CA GLU A 114 -1.71 -10.49 11.28
C GLU A 114 -2.71 -11.37 11.99
N ASP A 115 -2.22 -12.19 12.86
CA ASP A 115 -3.07 -13.08 13.65
C ASP A 115 -3.63 -12.40 14.87
#